data_3a9fef263e8ec174385f1880bf7444f3
#
_entry.id   3a9fef263e8ec174385f1880bf7444f3
#
_cell.length_a   1.000
_cell.length_b   1.000
_cell.length_c   1.000
_cell.angle_alpha   90.00
_cell.angle_beta   90.00
_cell.angle_gamma   90.00
#
_symmetry.space_group_name_H-M   'P 1'
#
loop_
_entity.id
_entity.type
_entity.pdbx_description
1 polymer ?
#
loop_
_entity_poly.entity_id
_entity_poly.type
_entity_poly.pdbx_seq_one_letter_code
_entity_poly.pdbx_strand_id
1 'polypeptide(L)'
;MILGEDVPKQIREGEELDTAKLSAYLEHQFGAGEVSVAQFPGGHSNLTYLVRHGDQEYVLRRPPFGNKVKSAHDMGREFTVLTKLSAVYDRAPRPFAYEPTGDVLGAPFYLMERRRGVILRKDLPAELVNDHARVRRVCDHLVDALVDLHAVDYTAAGLGEFGKPVGYIERQVTGWTKRYADSQTDDIPALTESAAWLAAHLPAEGPPALIHNDFKFDNVIFEPSLERITGVLDWEMATVGDPLMDLGTS
;
A
#
# COMPACT_ATOMS: atom_id res chain seq x y z
N MET A 1 -4.29 -13.90 -24.90
CA MET A 1 -4.60 -12.48 -24.61
C MET A 1 -3.68 -12.10 -23.47
N ILE A 2 -2.85 -11.08 -23.63
CA ILE A 2 -2.01 -10.58 -22.54
C ILE A 2 -2.95 -9.89 -21.58
N LEU A 3 -2.96 -10.29 -20.31
CA LEU A 3 -3.71 -9.62 -19.26
C LEU A 3 -3.32 -8.14 -19.26
N GLY A 4 -4.31 -7.24 -19.25
CA GLY A 4 -4.04 -5.81 -19.35
C GLY A 4 -3.28 -5.28 -18.15
N GLU A 5 -2.26 -4.47 -18.40
CA GLU A 5 -1.62 -3.67 -17.34
C GLU A 5 -2.67 -2.77 -16.66
N ASP A 6 -2.42 -2.42 -15.40
CA ASP A 6 -3.20 -1.38 -14.71
C ASP A 6 -2.94 -0.03 -15.40
N VAL A 7 -3.90 0.40 -16.21
CA VAL A 7 -3.75 1.56 -17.11
C VAL A 7 -4.39 2.78 -16.46
N PRO A 8 -3.63 3.88 -16.30
CA PRO A 8 -4.20 5.13 -15.85
C PRO A 8 -5.22 5.67 -16.84
N LYS A 9 -6.22 6.37 -16.32
CA LYS A 9 -7.32 6.97 -17.06
C LYS A 9 -7.27 8.50 -16.97
N GLN A 10 -8.26 9.14 -17.56
CA GLN A 10 -8.47 10.58 -17.39
C GLN A 10 -8.68 10.91 -15.91
N ILE A 11 -8.16 12.05 -15.49
CA ILE A 11 -8.29 12.53 -14.11
C ILE A 11 -9.77 12.79 -13.80
N ARG A 12 -10.22 12.40 -12.63
CA ARG A 12 -11.59 12.64 -12.14
C ARG A 12 -11.81 14.12 -11.89
N GLU A 13 -13.01 14.60 -12.15
CA GLU A 13 -13.41 15.98 -11.88
C GLU A 13 -13.20 16.37 -10.43
N GLY A 14 -12.51 17.47 -10.19
CA GLY A 14 -12.15 17.95 -8.85
C GLY A 14 -10.89 17.31 -8.23
N GLU A 15 -10.23 16.41 -8.96
CA GLU A 15 -8.97 15.78 -8.52
C GLU A 15 -7.78 16.18 -9.41
N GLU A 16 -7.91 17.26 -10.16
CA GLU A 16 -6.87 17.78 -11.05
C GLU A 16 -5.70 18.34 -10.21
N LEU A 17 -4.48 18.08 -10.69
CA LEU A 17 -3.27 18.65 -10.10
C LEU A 17 -2.90 19.97 -10.79
N ASP A 18 -2.33 20.90 -10.05
CA ASP A 18 -1.68 22.09 -10.62
C ASP A 18 -0.42 21.65 -11.38
N THR A 19 -0.58 21.39 -12.67
CA THR A 19 0.50 20.88 -13.52
C THR A 19 1.63 21.88 -13.71
N ALA A 20 1.38 23.18 -13.59
CA ALA A 20 2.41 24.20 -13.70
C ALA A 20 3.34 24.17 -12.47
N LYS A 21 2.77 24.09 -11.27
CA LYS A 21 3.55 23.95 -10.03
C LYS A 21 4.27 22.61 -9.96
N LEU A 22 3.60 21.52 -10.37
CA LEU A 22 4.21 20.20 -10.44
C LEU A 22 5.39 20.19 -11.41
N SER A 23 5.26 20.81 -12.58
CA SER A 23 6.34 20.92 -13.58
C SER A 23 7.55 21.67 -13.00
N ALA A 24 7.34 22.81 -12.35
CA ALA A 24 8.43 23.55 -11.71
C ALA A 24 9.13 22.76 -10.61
N TYR A 25 8.36 22.01 -9.80
CA TYR A 25 8.92 21.10 -8.79
C TYR A 25 9.77 19.99 -9.42
N LEU A 26 9.26 19.33 -10.46
CA LEU A 26 9.96 18.24 -11.14
C LEU A 26 11.22 18.72 -11.85
N GLU A 27 11.17 19.90 -12.48
CA GLU A 27 12.33 20.53 -13.10
C GLU A 27 13.44 20.81 -12.07
N HIS A 28 13.06 21.29 -10.88
CA HIS A 28 14.01 21.49 -9.78
C HIS A 28 14.62 20.18 -9.27
N GLN A 29 13.85 19.09 -9.22
CA GLN A 29 14.32 17.81 -8.68
C GLN A 29 15.11 16.98 -9.71
N PHE A 30 14.71 17.01 -10.97
CA PHE A 30 15.18 16.06 -11.99
C PHE A 30 15.68 16.71 -13.29
N GLY A 31 15.64 18.03 -13.39
CA GLY A 31 15.98 18.77 -14.61
C GLY A 31 14.78 19.03 -15.52
N ALA A 32 15.02 19.66 -16.65
CA ALA A 32 13.97 20.04 -17.60
C ALA A 32 13.30 18.80 -18.26
N GLY A 33 11.98 18.86 -18.40
CA GLY A 33 11.20 17.81 -19.07
C GLY A 33 9.74 18.21 -19.24
N GLU A 34 9.09 17.74 -20.29
CA GLU A 34 7.65 17.91 -20.48
C GLU A 34 6.88 17.06 -19.45
N VAL A 35 5.85 17.65 -18.82
CA VAL A 35 5.06 16.98 -17.80
C VAL A 35 3.67 16.64 -18.31
N SER A 36 3.26 15.40 -18.14
CA SER A 36 1.86 14.98 -18.31
C SER A 36 1.40 14.12 -17.13
N VAL A 37 0.12 14.20 -16.81
CA VAL A 37 -0.48 13.52 -15.66
C VAL A 37 -1.72 12.74 -16.10
N ALA A 38 -1.85 11.52 -15.58
CA ALA A 38 -3.05 10.70 -15.71
C ALA A 38 -3.33 10.06 -14.34
N GLN A 39 -4.54 9.57 -14.09
CA GLN A 39 -4.92 9.03 -12.79
C GLN A 39 -5.19 7.54 -12.84
N PHE A 40 -4.71 6.80 -11.84
CA PHE A 40 -5.11 5.41 -11.68
C PHE A 40 -6.53 5.31 -11.10
N PRO A 41 -7.37 4.40 -11.62
CA PRO A 41 -8.77 4.30 -11.21
C PRO A 41 -8.95 3.74 -9.79
N GLY A 42 -7.97 3.02 -9.28
CA GLY A 42 -7.93 2.49 -7.91
C GLY A 42 -7.41 3.51 -6.91
N GLY A 43 -7.49 3.15 -5.61
CA GLY A 43 -7.06 4.01 -4.51
C GLY A 43 -8.24 4.79 -3.91
N HIS A 44 -8.85 4.19 -2.87
CA HIS A 44 -9.95 4.85 -2.15
C HIS A 44 -9.43 5.71 -1.01
N SER A 45 -8.30 5.33 -0.42
CA SER A 45 -7.66 6.05 0.68
C SER A 45 -6.79 7.20 0.19
N ASN A 46 -5.93 6.97 -0.79
CA ASN A 46 -5.01 7.97 -1.36
C ASN A 46 -5.21 8.08 -2.88
N LEU A 47 -5.01 9.30 -3.41
CA LEU A 47 -5.03 9.54 -4.84
C LEU A 47 -3.69 9.17 -5.46
N THR A 48 -3.75 8.40 -6.55
CA THR A 48 -2.58 7.86 -7.24
C THR A 48 -2.58 8.32 -8.70
N TYR A 49 -1.50 8.94 -9.13
CA TYR A 49 -1.35 9.48 -10.48
C TYR A 49 -0.11 8.90 -11.17
N LEU A 50 -0.22 8.70 -12.47
CA LEU A 50 0.93 8.55 -13.33
C LEU A 50 1.42 9.94 -13.72
N VAL A 51 2.67 10.23 -13.44
CA VAL A 51 3.36 11.46 -13.86
C VAL A 51 4.44 11.07 -14.86
N ARG A 52 4.36 11.58 -16.08
CA ARG A 52 5.45 11.50 -17.05
C ARG A 52 6.22 12.81 -16.99
N HIS A 53 7.53 12.71 -16.98
CA HIS A 53 8.46 13.83 -17.03
C HIS A 53 9.59 13.51 -18.00
N GLY A 54 9.55 14.10 -19.20
CA GLY A 54 10.35 13.65 -20.32
C GLY A 54 10.09 12.18 -20.63
N ASP A 55 11.15 11.38 -20.69
CA ASP A 55 11.08 9.93 -20.94
C ASP A 55 10.86 9.09 -19.67
N GLN A 56 10.78 9.73 -18.50
CA GLN A 56 10.61 9.03 -17.22
C GLN A 56 9.15 8.97 -16.78
N GLU A 57 8.80 7.88 -16.11
CA GLU A 57 7.47 7.70 -15.51
C GLU A 57 7.60 7.51 -14.00
N TYR A 58 6.77 8.24 -13.28
CA TYR A 58 6.65 8.18 -11.82
C TYR A 58 5.21 7.90 -11.41
N VAL A 59 5.03 7.29 -10.26
CA VAL A 59 3.75 7.26 -9.57
C VAL A 59 3.78 8.31 -8.46
N LEU A 60 2.83 9.24 -8.51
CA LEU A 60 2.61 10.24 -7.46
C LEU A 60 1.48 9.78 -6.56
N ARG A 61 1.71 9.76 -5.25
CA ARG A 61 0.67 9.52 -4.24
C ARG A 61 0.50 10.74 -3.35
N ARG A 62 -0.76 11.07 -3.07
CA ARG A 62 -1.16 12.16 -2.18
C ARG A 62 -2.46 11.85 -1.46
N PRO A 63 -2.77 12.52 -0.33
CA PRO A 63 -4.09 12.46 0.31
C PRO A 63 -5.19 12.98 -0.63
N PRO A 64 -6.45 12.55 -0.42
CA PRO A 64 -7.61 13.12 -1.11
C PRO A 64 -7.74 14.61 -0.89
N PHE A 65 -8.36 15.31 -1.84
CA PHE A 65 -8.69 16.71 -1.70
C PHE A 65 -9.71 16.91 -0.57
N GLY A 66 -9.57 17.99 0.19
CA GLY A 66 -10.51 18.34 1.27
C GLY A 66 -10.41 17.47 2.54
N ASN A 67 -9.56 16.47 2.59
CA ASN A 67 -9.38 15.65 3.79
C ASN A 67 -8.55 16.40 4.85
N LYS A 68 -9.15 16.59 6.04
CA LYS A 68 -8.52 17.28 7.17
C LYS A 68 -7.97 16.34 8.26
N VAL A 69 -8.11 15.01 8.07
CA VAL A 69 -7.67 14.03 9.07
C VAL A 69 -6.17 13.78 8.91
N LYS A 70 -5.36 14.49 9.68
CA LYS A 70 -3.89 14.47 9.62
C LYS A 70 -3.24 13.10 9.86
N SER A 71 -3.92 12.16 10.50
CA SER A 71 -3.36 10.86 10.88
C SER A 71 -3.70 9.70 9.94
N ALA A 72 -4.65 9.88 9.03
CA ALA A 72 -5.14 8.79 8.18
C ALA A 72 -4.30 8.60 6.89
N HIS A 73 -3.48 9.58 6.51
CA HIS A 73 -2.76 9.59 5.23
C HIS A 73 -1.35 10.17 5.41
N ASP A 74 -0.50 9.45 6.16
CA ASP A 74 0.87 9.89 6.44
C ASP A 74 1.79 9.51 5.28
N MET A 75 1.87 10.41 4.28
CA MET A 75 2.76 10.26 3.11
C MET A 75 4.23 10.13 3.52
N GLY A 76 4.65 10.79 4.61
CA GLY A 76 6.01 10.71 5.12
C GLY A 76 6.34 9.34 5.69
N ARG A 77 5.38 8.70 6.35
CA ARG A 77 5.53 7.34 6.85
C ARG A 77 5.66 6.33 5.71
N GLU A 78 4.79 6.41 4.71
CA GLU A 78 4.84 5.55 3.53
C GLU A 78 6.14 5.75 2.74
N PHE A 79 6.55 7.00 2.50
CA PHE A 79 7.83 7.32 1.89
C PHE A 79 9.02 6.75 2.68
N THR A 80 8.97 6.82 4.01
CA THR A 80 10.04 6.32 4.89
C THR A 80 10.19 4.81 4.79
N VAL A 81 9.09 4.05 4.83
CA VAL A 81 9.16 2.59 4.70
C VAL A 81 9.69 2.19 3.34
N LEU A 82 9.20 2.80 2.26
CA LEU A 82 9.67 2.53 0.90
C LEU A 82 11.15 2.84 0.72
N THR A 83 11.64 3.96 1.27
CA THR A 83 13.05 4.34 1.19
C THR A 83 13.98 3.29 1.78
N LYS A 84 13.56 2.68 2.89
CA LYS A 84 14.37 1.67 3.59
C LYS A 84 14.17 0.27 3.02
N LEU A 85 12.93 -0.07 2.71
CA LEU A 85 12.55 -1.40 2.27
C LEU A 85 12.99 -1.72 0.84
N SER A 86 12.92 -0.77 -0.10
CA SER A 86 13.28 -1.00 -1.50
C SER A 86 14.74 -1.40 -1.74
N ALA A 87 15.60 -1.21 -0.75
CA ALA A 87 16.99 -1.66 -0.80
C ALA A 87 17.17 -3.17 -0.49
N VAL A 88 16.20 -3.79 0.20
CA VAL A 88 16.30 -5.17 0.72
C VAL A 88 15.14 -6.08 0.30
N TYR A 89 14.08 -5.51 -0.25
CA TYR A 89 12.90 -6.22 -0.77
C TYR A 89 12.56 -5.68 -2.16
N ASP A 90 12.93 -6.40 -3.18
CA ASP A 90 12.90 -5.95 -4.58
C ASP A 90 11.50 -5.68 -5.13
N ARG A 91 10.44 -6.19 -4.46
CA ARG A 91 9.04 -5.92 -4.82
C ARG A 91 8.53 -4.59 -4.27
N ALA A 92 9.24 -3.92 -3.37
CA ALA A 92 8.88 -2.57 -2.93
C ALA A 92 9.27 -1.53 -3.99
N PRO A 93 8.34 -0.66 -4.44
CA PRO A 93 8.66 0.43 -5.36
C PRO A 93 9.71 1.36 -4.76
N ARG A 94 10.71 1.76 -5.56
CA ARG A 94 11.73 2.71 -5.13
C ARG A 94 11.13 4.12 -5.05
N PRO A 95 11.23 4.83 -3.92
CA PRO A 95 10.84 6.23 -3.83
C PRO A 95 11.91 7.14 -4.43
N PHE A 96 11.49 8.28 -4.99
CA PHE A 96 12.40 9.24 -5.65
C PHE A 96 12.42 10.60 -4.96
N ALA A 97 11.26 11.14 -4.57
CA ALA A 97 11.15 12.46 -3.96
C ALA A 97 9.94 12.52 -3.02
N TYR A 98 10.05 13.34 -1.98
CA TYR A 98 8.97 13.62 -1.03
C TYR A 98 8.82 15.12 -0.84
N GLU A 99 7.61 15.62 -0.99
CA GLU A 99 7.23 17.01 -0.71
C GLU A 99 6.36 17.04 0.56
N PRO A 100 6.94 17.44 1.71
CA PRO A 100 6.25 17.35 3.00
C PRO A 100 5.34 18.53 3.33
N THR A 101 5.52 19.68 2.67
CA THR A 101 4.90 20.95 3.09
C THR A 101 3.49 21.13 2.56
N GLY A 102 3.21 20.58 1.39
CA GLY A 102 1.99 20.82 0.64
C GLY A 102 2.02 22.12 -0.18
N ASP A 103 3.13 22.83 -0.26
CA ASP A 103 3.23 24.10 -0.97
C ASP A 103 3.04 23.96 -2.49
N VAL A 104 3.41 22.80 -3.02
CA VAL A 104 3.32 22.54 -4.46
C VAL A 104 1.89 22.18 -4.88
N LEU A 105 1.26 21.22 -4.22
CA LEU A 105 -0.04 20.66 -4.64
C LEU A 105 -1.15 20.80 -3.59
N GLY A 106 -0.94 21.61 -2.55
CA GLY A 106 -1.93 21.84 -1.48
C GLY A 106 -1.99 20.71 -0.43
N ALA A 107 -1.16 19.67 -0.57
CA ALA A 107 -0.99 18.59 0.39
C ALA A 107 0.36 17.92 0.17
N PRO A 108 0.95 17.28 1.21
CA PRO A 108 2.15 16.45 1.03
C PRO A 108 1.94 15.38 -0.03
N PHE A 109 2.99 15.09 -0.78
CA PHE A 109 2.97 13.98 -1.75
C PHE A 109 4.36 13.38 -1.90
N TYR A 110 4.42 12.18 -2.46
CA TYR A 110 5.70 11.59 -2.85
C TYR A 110 5.63 10.97 -4.24
N LEU A 111 6.81 10.80 -4.82
CA LEU A 111 7.03 10.17 -6.12
C LEU A 111 7.76 8.86 -5.92
N MET A 112 7.27 7.81 -6.56
CA MET A 112 7.90 6.49 -6.55
C MET A 112 7.98 5.88 -7.95
N GLU A 113 8.70 4.78 -8.04
CA GLU A 113 8.83 3.95 -9.23
C GLU A 113 7.47 3.45 -9.70
N ARG A 114 7.23 3.54 -11.02
CA ARG A 114 6.12 2.84 -11.64
C ARG A 114 6.48 1.38 -11.84
N ARG A 115 5.84 0.49 -11.08
CA ARG A 115 5.84 -0.94 -11.36
C ARG A 115 4.79 -1.25 -12.41
N ARG A 116 5.18 -1.96 -13.48
CA ARG A 116 4.28 -2.37 -14.57
C ARG A 116 3.90 -3.83 -14.42
N GLY A 117 2.67 -4.17 -14.76
CA GLY A 117 2.17 -5.54 -14.75
C GLY A 117 0.67 -5.61 -14.53
N VAL A 118 0.20 -6.75 -14.07
CA VAL A 118 -1.21 -7.09 -13.90
C VAL A 118 -1.58 -7.08 -12.43
N ILE A 119 -2.65 -6.38 -12.07
CA ILE A 119 -3.28 -6.47 -10.75
C ILE A 119 -4.56 -7.30 -10.89
N LEU A 120 -4.61 -8.41 -10.15
CA LEU A 120 -5.81 -9.25 -10.10
C LEU A 120 -6.80 -8.65 -9.11
N ARG A 121 -7.94 -8.17 -9.64
CA ARG A 121 -9.00 -7.53 -8.83
C ARG A 121 -10.16 -8.52 -8.63
N LYS A 122 -11.37 -7.99 -8.48
CA LYS A 122 -12.58 -8.73 -8.17
C LYS A 122 -12.85 -9.94 -9.09
N ASP A 123 -12.61 -9.80 -10.38
CA ASP A 123 -12.94 -10.85 -11.35
C ASP A 123 -11.67 -11.56 -11.83
N LEU A 124 -11.71 -12.90 -11.83
CA LEU A 124 -10.64 -13.70 -12.42
C LEU A 124 -10.61 -13.48 -13.94
N PRO A 125 -9.42 -13.33 -14.52
CA PRO A 125 -9.27 -13.35 -15.99
C PRO A 125 -9.86 -14.63 -16.58
N ALA A 126 -10.50 -14.50 -17.74
CA ALA A 126 -11.23 -15.61 -18.39
C ALA A 126 -10.36 -16.86 -18.58
N GLU A 127 -9.07 -16.69 -18.83
CA GLU A 127 -8.09 -17.76 -19.00
C GLU A 127 -7.76 -18.50 -17.70
N LEU A 128 -8.10 -17.96 -16.54
CA LEU A 128 -7.88 -18.59 -15.24
C LEU A 128 -9.12 -19.31 -14.71
N VAL A 129 -10.32 -18.96 -15.19
CA VAL A 129 -11.60 -19.46 -14.62
C VAL A 129 -11.68 -20.98 -14.54
N ASN A 130 -11.11 -21.70 -15.52
CA ASN A 130 -11.12 -23.18 -15.57
C ASN A 130 -9.73 -23.80 -15.41
N ASP A 131 -8.70 -23.03 -15.11
CA ASP A 131 -7.33 -23.51 -14.88
C ASP A 131 -6.99 -23.48 -13.39
N HIS A 132 -7.56 -24.42 -12.64
CA HIS A 132 -7.34 -24.52 -11.19
C HIS A 132 -5.86 -24.69 -10.81
N ALA A 133 -5.07 -25.34 -11.65
CA ALA A 133 -3.64 -25.51 -11.39
C ALA A 133 -2.89 -24.19 -11.48
N ARG A 134 -3.25 -23.35 -12.46
CA ARG A 134 -2.67 -22.02 -12.60
C ARG A 134 -3.15 -21.06 -11.50
N VAL A 135 -4.42 -21.11 -11.15
CA VAL A 135 -4.96 -20.34 -10.00
C VAL A 135 -4.20 -20.71 -8.72
N ARG A 136 -3.97 -22.00 -8.48
CA ARG A 136 -3.19 -22.46 -7.32
C ARG A 136 -1.79 -21.85 -7.31
N ARG A 137 -1.06 -21.88 -8.44
CA ARG A 137 0.27 -21.25 -8.51
C ARG A 137 0.24 -19.75 -8.25
N VAL A 138 -0.77 -19.05 -8.76
CA VAL A 138 -0.96 -17.61 -8.48
C VAL A 138 -1.14 -17.34 -6.99
N CYS A 139 -1.90 -18.19 -6.29
CA CYS A 139 -2.04 -18.11 -4.83
C CYS A 139 -0.71 -18.44 -4.12
N ASP A 140 0.00 -19.46 -4.58
CA ASP A 140 1.31 -19.85 -4.01
C ASP A 140 2.31 -18.67 -4.14
N HIS A 141 2.35 -17.96 -5.28
CA HIS A 141 3.18 -16.74 -5.45
C HIS A 141 2.80 -15.60 -4.50
N LEU A 142 1.52 -15.45 -4.16
CA LEU A 142 1.08 -14.46 -3.17
C LEU A 142 1.67 -14.80 -1.79
N VAL A 143 1.55 -16.08 -1.39
CA VAL A 143 2.08 -16.56 -0.11
C VAL A 143 3.60 -16.44 -0.07
N ASP A 144 4.30 -16.84 -1.13
CA ASP A 144 5.77 -16.75 -1.22
C ASP A 144 6.23 -15.29 -1.08
N ALA A 145 5.54 -14.34 -1.73
CA ALA A 145 5.88 -12.93 -1.63
C ALA A 145 5.65 -12.37 -0.21
N LEU A 146 4.63 -12.86 0.50
CA LEU A 146 4.37 -12.52 1.89
C LEU A 146 5.45 -13.10 2.81
N VAL A 147 5.83 -14.36 2.61
CA VAL A 147 6.92 -15.02 3.37
C VAL A 147 8.24 -14.27 3.18
N ASP A 148 8.56 -13.87 1.93
CA ASP A 148 9.77 -13.09 1.65
C ASP A 148 9.74 -11.72 2.37
N LEU A 149 8.56 -11.07 2.47
CA LEU A 149 8.40 -9.83 3.23
C LEU A 149 8.66 -10.05 4.73
N HIS A 150 8.05 -11.08 5.30
CA HIS A 150 8.21 -11.39 6.73
C HIS A 150 9.64 -11.85 7.08
N ALA A 151 10.39 -12.35 6.11
CA ALA A 151 11.79 -12.74 6.27
C ALA A 151 12.78 -11.55 6.22
N VAL A 152 12.32 -10.34 5.89
CA VAL A 152 13.18 -9.15 5.88
C VAL A 152 13.69 -8.86 7.29
N ASP A 153 15.01 -8.72 7.42
CA ASP A 153 15.60 -8.15 8.64
C ASP A 153 15.29 -6.64 8.71
N TYR A 154 14.13 -6.35 9.28
CA TYR A 154 13.63 -4.98 9.41
C TYR A 154 14.55 -4.11 10.27
N THR A 155 15.32 -4.69 11.19
CA THR A 155 16.28 -3.97 12.02
C THR A 155 17.49 -3.55 11.20
N ALA A 156 18.08 -4.48 10.46
CA ALA A 156 19.18 -4.18 9.53
C ALA A 156 18.77 -3.22 8.42
N ALA A 157 17.50 -3.29 7.97
CA ALA A 157 16.91 -2.33 7.03
C ALA A 157 16.67 -0.93 7.65
N GLY A 158 16.92 -0.73 8.95
CA GLY A 158 16.71 0.53 9.64
C GLY A 158 15.24 0.82 9.99
N LEU A 159 14.39 -0.21 10.03
CA LEU A 159 12.95 -0.13 10.36
C LEU A 159 12.66 -0.56 11.82
N GLY A 160 13.67 -0.72 12.68
CA GLY A 160 13.50 -1.18 14.06
C GLY A 160 12.52 -0.33 14.89
N GLU A 161 12.49 0.98 14.65
CA GLU A 161 11.58 1.93 15.32
C GLU A 161 10.28 2.20 14.53
N PHE A 162 10.03 1.46 13.44
CA PHE A 162 8.87 1.70 12.57
C PHE A 162 7.54 1.20 13.15
N GLY A 163 7.60 0.42 14.22
CA GLY A 163 6.44 -0.10 14.95
C GLY A 163 6.73 -0.32 16.42
N LYS A 164 5.76 -0.86 17.13
CA LYS A 164 5.87 -1.26 18.55
C LYS A 164 5.47 -2.74 18.65
N PRO A 165 6.39 -3.68 18.42
CA PRO A 165 6.02 -5.11 18.35
C PRO A 165 5.53 -5.65 19.70
N VAL A 166 6.15 -5.30 20.82
CA VAL A 166 5.77 -5.79 22.16
C VAL A 166 4.34 -5.36 22.51
N GLY A 167 3.48 -6.30 22.89
CA GLY A 167 2.06 -6.06 23.17
C GLY A 167 1.25 -5.70 21.93
N TYR A 168 1.70 -6.09 20.73
CA TYR A 168 1.04 -5.71 19.47
C TYR A 168 -0.39 -6.26 19.40
N ILE A 169 -0.58 -7.56 19.66
CA ILE A 169 -1.89 -8.23 19.56
C ILE A 169 -2.90 -7.62 20.55
N GLU A 170 -2.48 -7.44 21.81
CA GLU A 170 -3.32 -6.83 22.83
C GLU A 170 -3.77 -5.42 22.44
N ARG A 171 -2.83 -4.60 21.92
CA ARG A 171 -3.18 -3.26 21.42
C ARG A 171 -4.12 -3.29 20.23
N GLN A 172 -4.02 -4.28 19.33
CA GLN A 172 -4.99 -4.41 18.22
C GLN A 172 -6.39 -4.73 18.75
N VAL A 173 -6.53 -5.73 19.61
CA VAL A 173 -7.83 -6.09 20.20
C VAL A 173 -8.44 -4.92 20.97
N THR A 174 -7.68 -4.30 21.87
CA THR A 174 -8.15 -3.16 22.66
C THR A 174 -8.49 -1.95 21.77
N GLY A 175 -7.64 -1.65 20.80
CA GLY A 175 -7.83 -0.52 19.90
C GLY A 175 -9.06 -0.66 18.99
N TRP A 176 -9.29 -1.84 18.43
CA TRP A 176 -10.47 -2.10 17.61
C TRP A 176 -11.75 -2.15 18.41
N THR A 177 -11.73 -2.76 19.61
CA THR A 177 -12.85 -2.74 20.55
C THR A 177 -13.27 -1.31 20.89
N LYS A 178 -12.29 -0.45 21.20
CA LYS A 178 -12.57 0.97 21.48
C LYS A 178 -13.15 1.70 20.26
N ARG A 179 -12.56 1.52 19.06
CA ARG A 179 -13.08 2.15 17.83
C ARG A 179 -14.51 1.74 17.53
N TYR A 180 -14.81 0.45 17.71
CA TYR A 180 -16.18 -0.04 17.57
C TYR A 180 -17.12 0.66 18.56
N ALA A 181 -16.78 0.70 19.84
CA ALA A 181 -17.58 1.36 20.87
C ALA A 181 -17.80 2.86 20.60
N ASP A 182 -16.75 3.56 20.09
CA ASP A 182 -16.83 4.99 19.77
C ASP A 182 -17.66 5.28 18.50
N SER A 183 -17.85 4.31 17.61
CA SER A 183 -18.50 4.48 16.29
C SER A 183 -19.81 3.72 16.12
N GLN A 184 -20.21 2.88 17.10
CA GLN A 184 -21.41 2.08 16.96
C GLN A 184 -22.68 2.96 16.91
N THR A 185 -23.57 2.64 15.97
CA THR A 185 -24.91 3.24 15.84
C THR A 185 -26.00 2.34 16.39
N ASP A 186 -25.75 1.05 16.40
CA ASP A 186 -26.69 0.02 16.85
C ASP A 186 -25.98 -0.94 17.82
N ASP A 187 -26.75 -1.53 18.73
CA ASP A 187 -26.22 -2.60 19.58
C ASP A 187 -26.19 -3.93 18.82
N ILE A 188 -24.98 -4.45 18.63
CA ILE A 188 -24.74 -5.76 18.00
C ILE A 188 -24.06 -6.67 19.04
N PRO A 189 -24.86 -7.44 19.83
CA PRO A 189 -24.33 -8.26 20.94
C PRO A 189 -23.17 -9.18 20.53
N ALA A 190 -23.25 -9.78 19.33
CA ALA A 190 -22.20 -10.65 18.82
C ALA A 190 -20.82 -9.97 18.70
N LEU A 191 -20.76 -8.66 18.38
CA LEU A 191 -19.48 -7.92 18.33
C LEU A 191 -18.93 -7.66 19.74
N THR A 192 -19.79 -7.33 20.70
CA THR A 192 -19.40 -7.14 22.10
C THR A 192 -18.90 -8.44 22.72
N GLU A 193 -19.61 -9.56 22.49
CA GLU A 193 -19.21 -10.89 22.94
C GLU A 193 -17.89 -11.33 22.29
N SER A 194 -17.72 -11.10 20.99
CA SER A 194 -16.46 -11.40 20.27
C SER A 194 -15.28 -10.60 20.81
N ALA A 195 -15.47 -9.31 21.09
CA ALA A 195 -14.42 -8.46 21.67
C ALA A 195 -13.98 -8.96 23.06
N ALA A 196 -14.95 -9.33 23.91
CA ALA A 196 -14.69 -9.91 25.23
C ALA A 196 -13.95 -11.25 25.13
N TRP A 197 -14.38 -12.11 24.19
CA TRP A 197 -13.72 -13.39 23.95
C TRP A 197 -12.27 -13.22 23.46
N LEU A 198 -12.02 -12.34 22.50
CA LEU A 198 -10.68 -12.05 21.99
C LEU A 198 -9.77 -11.52 23.11
N ALA A 199 -10.26 -10.62 23.96
CA ALA A 199 -9.48 -10.09 25.09
C ALA A 199 -9.10 -11.18 26.11
N ALA A 200 -9.95 -12.20 26.29
CA ALA A 200 -9.72 -13.33 27.18
C ALA A 200 -8.84 -14.46 26.56
N HIS A 201 -8.65 -14.46 25.25
CA HIS A 201 -7.99 -15.54 24.51
C HIS A 201 -6.87 -15.02 23.60
N LEU A 202 -6.11 -14.04 24.08
CA LEU A 202 -4.95 -13.54 23.32
C LEU A 202 -3.93 -14.66 23.12
N PRO A 203 -3.45 -14.90 21.88
CA PRO A 203 -2.37 -15.87 21.65
C PRO A 203 -1.04 -15.34 22.25
N ALA A 204 -0.11 -16.26 22.45
CA ALA A 204 1.27 -15.86 22.79
C ALA A 204 1.88 -15.09 21.61
N GLU A 205 2.60 -14.02 21.93
CA GLU A 205 3.31 -13.24 20.89
C GLU A 205 4.43 -14.08 20.25
N GLY A 206 4.44 -14.12 18.93
CA GLY A 206 5.51 -14.69 18.12
C GLY A 206 6.66 -13.69 17.86
N PRO A 207 7.70 -14.13 17.13
CA PRO A 207 8.74 -13.21 16.67
C PRO A 207 8.12 -12.16 15.75
N PRO A 208 8.41 -10.86 15.97
CA PRO A 208 7.87 -9.80 15.15
C PRO A 208 8.49 -9.78 13.75
N ALA A 209 7.72 -9.34 12.76
CA ALA A 209 8.16 -9.11 11.40
C ALA A 209 7.73 -7.72 10.91
N LEU A 210 8.28 -7.29 9.78
CA LEU A 210 7.67 -6.21 9.02
C LEU A 210 6.40 -6.76 8.36
N ILE A 211 5.26 -6.18 8.68
CA ILE A 211 3.94 -6.57 8.18
C ILE A 211 3.34 -5.46 7.33
N HIS A 212 2.54 -5.84 6.33
CA HIS A 212 1.88 -4.93 5.41
C HIS A 212 0.53 -4.43 5.92
N ASN A 213 -0.22 -5.28 6.64
CA ASN A 213 -1.58 -5.06 7.15
C ASN A 213 -2.68 -4.86 6.10
N ASP A 214 -2.37 -4.99 4.81
CA ASP A 214 -3.33 -5.01 3.70
C ASP A 214 -2.77 -5.80 2.50
N PHE A 215 -2.13 -6.95 2.79
CA PHE A 215 -1.49 -7.79 1.78
C PHE A 215 -2.54 -8.65 1.06
N LYS A 216 -2.89 -8.25 -0.15
CA LYS A 216 -3.94 -8.90 -0.94
C LYS A 216 -3.69 -8.74 -2.44
N PHE A 217 -4.43 -9.48 -3.27
CA PHE A 217 -4.30 -9.42 -4.73
C PHE A 217 -4.43 -8.02 -5.32
N ASP A 218 -5.27 -7.15 -4.75
CA ASP A 218 -5.44 -5.77 -5.20
C ASP A 218 -4.18 -4.91 -5.01
N ASN A 219 -3.29 -5.32 -4.10
CA ASN A 219 -2.08 -4.58 -3.72
C ASN A 219 -0.79 -5.25 -4.22
N VAL A 220 -0.89 -6.25 -5.10
CA VAL A 220 0.28 -6.88 -5.72
C VAL A 220 0.22 -6.79 -7.24
N ILE A 221 1.39 -6.62 -7.85
CA ILE A 221 1.56 -6.56 -9.30
C ILE A 221 2.24 -7.84 -9.75
N PHE A 222 1.58 -8.57 -10.62
CA PHE A 222 2.16 -9.71 -11.32
C PHE A 222 2.79 -9.29 -12.63
N GLU A 223 3.82 -9.98 -13.06
CA GLU A 223 4.22 -9.94 -14.48
C GLU A 223 3.09 -10.50 -15.37
N PRO A 224 3.07 -10.19 -16.69
CA PRO A 224 1.97 -10.61 -17.57
C PRO A 224 1.73 -12.12 -17.65
N SER A 225 2.74 -12.96 -17.38
CA SER A 225 2.62 -14.42 -17.32
C SER A 225 1.90 -14.91 -16.06
N LEU A 226 1.81 -14.12 -15.01
CA LEU A 226 1.37 -14.43 -13.64
C LEU A 226 2.26 -15.43 -12.89
N GLU A 227 3.48 -15.67 -13.37
CA GLU A 227 4.43 -16.59 -12.74
C GLU A 227 5.30 -15.91 -11.66
N ARG A 228 5.16 -14.59 -11.48
CA ARG A 228 5.92 -13.85 -10.47
C ARG A 228 5.24 -12.55 -10.07
N ILE A 229 5.28 -12.22 -8.77
CA ILE A 229 4.95 -10.89 -8.25
C ILE A 229 6.16 -9.98 -8.39
N THR A 230 5.98 -8.85 -9.06
CA THR A 230 7.03 -7.85 -9.36
C THR A 230 6.86 -6.57 -8.57
N GLY A 231 5.73 -6.37 -7.90
CA GLY A 231 5.48 -5.20 -7.08
C GLY A 231 4.51 -5.47 -5.95
N VAL A 232 4.74 -4.84 -4.79
CA VAL A 232 3.81 -4.75 -3.67
C VAL A 232 3.55 -3.28 -3.41
N LEU A 233 2.28 -2.91 -3.37
CA LEU A 233 1.78 -1.54 -3.32
C LEU A 233 1.07 -1.27 -2.01
N ASP A 234 0.84 0.01 -1.70
CA ASP A 234 -0.02 0.48 -0.60
C ASP A 234 0.53 0.19 0.80
N TRP A 235 1.68 0.77 1.10
CA TRP A 235 2.43 0.57 2.35
C TRP A 235 1.95 1.46 3.52
N GLU A 236 0.80 2.14 3.38
CA GLU A 236 0.30 3.10 4.38
C GLU A 236 0.04 2.46 5.75
N MET A 237 -0.35 1.19 5.78
CA MET A 237 -0.64 0.43 7.00
C MET A 237 0.55 -0.38 7.53
N ALA A 238 1.68 -0.39 6.83
CA ALA A 238 2.83 -1.20 7.20
C ALA A 238 3.38 -0.82 8.58
N THR A 239 3.83 -1.82 9.33
CA THR A 239 4.43 -1.65 10.66
C THR A 239 5.29 -2.85 11.02
N VAL A 240 5.96 -2.80 12.17
CA VAL A 240 6.54 -3.99 12.80
C VAL A 240 5.56 -4.56 13.81
N GLY A 241 5.14 -5.82 13.61
CA GLY A 241 4.11 -6.46 14.41
C GLY A 241 4.12 -7.98 14.27
N ASP A 242 3.00 -8.62 14.62
CA ASP A 242 2.83 -10.07 14.51
C ASP A 242 2.50 -10.44 13.05
N PRO A 243 3.28 -11.33 12.40
CA PRO A 243 3.07 -11.72 11.00
C PRO A 243 1.73 -12.41 10.73
N LEU A 244 1.07 -12.97 11.74
CA LEU A 244 -0.26 -13.58 11.58
C LEU A 244 -1.35 -12.54 11.28
N MET A 245 -1.08 -11.24 11.52
CA MET A 245 -2.01 -10.17 11.11
C MET A 245 -2.19 -10.12 9.60
N ASP A 246 -1.10 -10.25 8.84
CA ASP A 246 -1.19 -10.26 7.37
C ASP A 246 -2.00 -11.46 6.86
N LEU A 247 -1.86 -12.63 7.48
CA LEU A 247 -2.68 -13.80 7.14
C LEU A 247 -4.19 -13.60 7.44
N GLY A 248 -4.50 -12.81 8.46
CA GLY A 248 -5.89 -12.50 8.81
C GLY A 248 -6.54 -11.44 7.92
N THR A 249 -5.75 -10.67 7.17
CA THR A 249 -6.20 -9.59 6.29
C THR A 249 -6.06 -9.91 4.80
N SER A 250 -5.37 -11.00 4.44
CA SER A 250 -5.11 -11.47 3.06
C SER A 250 -6.30 -12.15 2.39
#